data_27cf34c2814eca87a016b8dd0ec02060
#
_entry.id   27cf34c2814eca87a016b8dd0ec02060
#
_cell.length_a   1.000
_cell.length_b   1.000
_cell.length_c   1.000
_cell.angle_alpha   90.00
_cell.angle_beta   90.00
_cell.angle_gamma   90.00
#
_symmetry.space_group_name_H-M   'P 1'
#
loop_
_entity.id
_entity.type
_entity.pdbx_description
1 polymer ?
#
loop_
_entity_poly.entity_id
_entity_poly.type
_entity_poly.pdbx_seq_one_letter_code
_entity_poly.pdbx_strand_id
1 'polypeptide(L)'
;MKKAQMVIETSLRAGGTDPIFRIAGEAANRTKELGPEAVINSTIGALMDDDGELVTFKSVYDTLKGLPNHLIADYSGLAGQPDFLEKITEACFKDCKPEGHIRAVATPGGTGAVRHSFCNYTQLGDTILLTDWYWAAYATIADENHRKVTTFPLYNEAGGFNLEGWKKSILELLEKQQRVLTVLNTPAHNPTGYTISLEEWQAIKTFVTETAAAQPASKIILLVDLAYIDFAGEGDEARQFMKMLTGMPHNVLTLYAFSCSKGYTMYGLRNGAILCVAPTEEIADEFANACTYSNRGNWSNGTRGAMETITKIFGDDELYNQAMAEQSFYKSILRRRAAAFVEEAKKIDLEMVTYCDGFFISIPCDKSQEVSSRLMEKNTFVVALGKGLRFAPCAVSEEKCRRSPQLILDAIKEVEGR
;
A
#
# COMPACT_ATOMS: atom_id res chain seq x y z
N MET A 1 -36.37 11.71 23.46
CA MET A 1 -35.59 12.91 23.04
C MET A 1 -34.71 12.47 21.86
N LYS A 2 -34.82 13.11 20.68
CA LYS A 2 -33.82 12.91 19.62
C LYS A 2 -32.46 13.32 20.18
N LYS A 3 -31.45 12.45 20.09
CA LYS A 3 -30.06 12.84 20.43
C LYS A 3 -29.71 14.09 19.67
N ALA A 4 -29.15 15.11 20.35
CA ALA A 4 -28.67 16.30 19.69
C ALA A 4 -27.57 15.90 18.68
N GLN A 5 -27.84 16.14 17.40
CA GLN A 5 -26.94 15.82 16.29
C GLN A 5 -26.54 17.13 15.63
N MET A 6 -25.23 17.40 15.57
CA MET A 6 -24.67 18.62 14.96
C MET A 6 -24.02 18.33 13.60
N VAL A 7 -23.48 17.13 13.40
CA VAL A 7 -22.95 16.72 12.09
C VAL A 7 -24.09 16.32 11.14
N ILE A 8 -23.92 16.57 9.85
CA ILE A 8 -24.87 16.12 8.83
C ILE A 8 -24.93 14.60 8.78
N GLU A 9 -26.05 14.04 8.31
CA GLU A 9 -26.28 12.57 8.29
C GLU A 9 -25.19 11.81 7.55
N THR A 10 -24.72 12.33 6.42
CA THR A 10 -23.65 11.72 5.60
C THR A 10 -22.28 11.73 6.30
N SER A 11 -22.10 12.52 7.34
CA SER A 11 -20.86 12.57 8.15
C SER A 11 -20.96 11.86 9.48
N LEU A 12 -22.13 11.27 9.79
CA LEU A 12 -22.26 10.44 10.97
C LEU A 12 -21.42 9.17 10.84
N ARG A 13 -20.59 8.95 11.84
CA ARG A 13 -19.79 7.72 11.95
C ARG A 13 -20.11 7.08 13.30
N ALA A 14 -20.13 5.74 13.31
CA ALA A 14 -20.18 5.01 14.58
C ALA A 14 -18.92 5.39 15.38
N GLY A 15 -19.10 5.77 16.63
CA GLY A 15 -17.96 6.01 17.52
C GLY A 15 -17.18 4.71 17.70
N GLY A 16 -15.87 4.83 17.76
CA GLY A 16 -14.99 3.67 17.96
C GLY A 16 -13.61 3.94 17.39
N THR A 17 -12.63 3.22 17.90
CA THR A 17 -11.28 3.17 17.33
C THR A 17 -11.29 2.23 16.12
N ASP A 18 -10.56 2.58 15.07
CA ASP A 18 -10.30 1.66 13.96
C ASP A 18 -9.92 0.27 14.50
N PRO A 19 -10.51 -0.82 13.99
CA PRO A 19 -10.30 -2.17 14.53
C PRO A 19 -8.83 -2.57 14.62
N ILE A 20 -8.00 -2.15 13.67
CA ILE A 20 -6.55 -2.45 13.67
C ILE A 20 -5.87 -1.75 14.85
N PHE A 21 -6.16 -0.45 15.05
CA PHE A 21 -5.59 0.31 16.18
C PHE A 21 -6.11 -0.19 17.53
N ARG A 22 -7.36 -0.63 17.60
CA ARG A 22 -7.91 -1.24 18.82
C ARG A 22 -7.16 -2.52 19.19
N ILE A 23 -7.04 -3.45 18.25
CA ILE A 23 -6.33 -4.72 18.48
C ILE A 23 -4.85 -4.47 18.81
N ALA A 24 -4.22 -3.54 18.11
CA ALA A 24 -2.82 -3.15 18.39
C ALA A 24 -2.66 -2.56 19.80
N GLY A 25 -3.62 -1.76 20.25
CA GLY A 25 -3.64 -1.22 21.61
C GLY A 25 -3.81 -2.31 22.68
N GLU A 26 -4.68 -3.27 22.45
CA GLU A 26 -4.86 -4.44 23.33
C GLU A 26 -3.56 -5.29 23.39
N ALA A 27 -2.92 -5.52 22.24
CA ALA A 27 -1.64 -6.21 22.18
C ALA A 27 -0.54 -5.47 22.97
N ALA A 28 -0.46 -4.15 22.81
CA ALA A 28 0.52 -3.34 23.54
C ALA A 28 0.29 -3.38 25.07
N ASN A 29 -0.97 -3.35 25.51
CA ASN A 29 -1.30 -3.51 26.93
C ASN A 29 -0.91 -4.91 27.44
N ARG A 30 -1.22 -5.96 26.70
CA ARG A 30 -0.86 -7.33 27.05
C ARG A 30 0.66 -7.53 27.11
N THR A 31 1.41 -6.88 26.21
CA THR A 31 2.87 -6.90 26.21
C THR A 31 3.44 -6.22 27.48
N LYS A 32 2.84 -5.12 27.94
CA LYS A 32 3.25 -4.48 29.20
C LYS A 32 2.99 -5.35 30.43
N GLU A 33 1.92 -6.15 30.42
CA GLU A 33 1.53 -7.02 31.51
C GLU A 33 2.39 -8.29 31.60
N LEU A 34 2.67 -8.93 30.47
CA LEU A 34 3.25 -10.28 30.40
C LEU A 34 4.70 -10.31 29.89
N GLY A 35 5.19 -9.19 29.38
CA GLY A 35 6.48 -9.10 28.71
C GLY A 35 6.41 -9.43 27.22
N PRO A 36 7.39 -8.95 26.42
CA PRO A 36 7.37 -9.10 24.96
C PRO A 36 7.43 -10.57 24.50
N GLU A 37 8.12 -11.44 25.22
CA GLU A 37 8.27 -12.86 24.86
C GLU A 37 6.96 -13.64 24.90
N ALA A 38 6.04 -13.26 25.79
CA ALA A 38 4.76 -13.94 25.96
C ALA A 38 3.70 -13.53 24.94
N VAL A 39 3.93 -12.48 24.15
CA VAL A 39 2.94 -11.88 23.25
C VAL A 39 3.44 -11.87 21.80
N ILE A 40 2.59 -12.33 20.90
CA ILE A 40 2.78 -12.21 19.46
C ILE A 40 1.90 -11.05 18.96
N ASN A 41 2.49 -9.88 18.69
CA ASN A 41 1.76 -8.73 18.16
C ASN A 41 2.02 -8.57 16.65
N SER A 42 1.25 -9.25 15.85
CA SER A 42 1.31 -9.24 14.38
C SER A 42 0.23 -8.37 13.74
N THR A 43 -0.08 -7.23 14.35
CA THR A 43 -1.17 -6.34 13.90
C THR A 43 -0.67 -5.16 13.08
N ILE A 44 0.51 -4.63 13.38
CA ILE A 44 1.03 -3.37 12.87
C ILE A 44 1.76 -3.59 11.55
N GLY A 45 1.44 -2.78 10.54
CA GLY A 45 2.15 -2.75 9.25
C GLY A 45 3.37 -1.83 9.28
N ALA A 46 4.20 -1.95 10.31
CA ALA A 46 5.47 -1.26 10.45
C ALA A 46 6.56 -2.28 10.79
N LEU A 47 7.78 -2.00 10.35
CA LEU A 47 8.91 -2.88 10.58
C LEU A 47 9.40 -2.72 12.01
N MET A 48 9.36 -3.80 12.78
CA MET A 48 9.88 -3.87 14.14
C MET A 48 11.17 -4.71 14.19
N ASP A 49 12.06 -4.41 15.12
CA ASP A 49 13.19 -5.29 15.42
C ASP A 49 12.76 -6.51 16.23
N ASP A 50 13.72 -7.31 16.71
CA ASP A 50 13.40 -8.53 17.47
C ASP A 50 12.96 -8.22 18.91
N ASP A 51 13.27 -7.01 19.42
CA ASP A 51 12.82 -6.52 20.73
C ASP A 51 11.41 -5.87 20.66
N GLY A 52 10.86 -5.73 19.47
CA GLY A 52 9.55 -5.13 19.22
C GLY A 52 9.55 -3.60 19.14
N GLU A 53 10.73 -3.00 18.99
CA GLU A 53 10.90 -1.57 18.80
C GLU A 53 10.80 -1.21 17.30
N LEU A 54 10.32 0.01 17.01
CA LEU A 54 10.16 0.47 15.65
C LEU A 54 11.52 0.68 14.97
N VAL A 55 11.76 -0.04 13.89
CA VAL A 55 12.95 0.17 13.06
C VAL A 55 12.91 1.54 12.41
N THR A 56 14.02 2.27 12.58
CA THR A 56 14.26 3.55 11.93
C THR A 56 15.62 3.52 11.24
N PHE A 57 15.68 3.86 9.96
CA PHE A 57 16.95 3.90 9.24
C PHE A 57 17.79 5.07 9.76
N LYS A 58 18.96 4.74 10.29
CA LYS A 58 19.88 5.73 10.89
C LYS A 58 20.25 6.80 9.86
N SER A 59 20.57 6.42 8.64
CA SER A 59 20.90 7.34 7.54
C SER A 59 19.79 8.36 7.28
N VAL A 60 18.53 7.93 7.31
CA VAL A 60 17.36 8.80 7.08
C VAL A 60 17.19 9.79 8.23
N TYR A 61 17.22 9.31 9.48
CA TYR A 61 16.93 10.16 10.63
C TYR A 61 18.13 11.05 11.04
N ASP A 62 19.35 10.63 10.78
CA ASP A 62 20.52 11.50 10.97
C ASP A 62 20.53 12.62 9.91
N THR A 63 20.17 12.30 8.66
CA THR A 63 19.99 13.32 7.63
C THR A 63 18.90 14.32 8.02
N LEU A 64 17.73 13.86 8.47
CA LEU A 64 16.65 14.75 8.91
C LEU A 64 17.08 15.67 10.06
N LYS A 65 17.73 15.12 11.09
CA LYS A 65 18.21 15.87 12.27
C LYS A 65 19.34 16.86 11.91
N GLY A 66 20.10 16.56 10.86
CA GLY A 66 21.18 17.41 10.36
C GLY A 66 20.72 18.54 9.43
N LEU A 67 19.43 18.58 9.07
CA LEU A 67 18.91 19.67 8.23
C LEU A 67 18.93 21.00 8.98
N PRO A 68 19.29 22.12 8.33
CA PRO A 68 19.11 23.45 8.87
C PRO A 68 17.64 23.71 9.21
N ASN A 69 17.38 24.37 10.34
CA ASN A 69 16.01 24.61 10.82
C ASN A 69 15.10 25.28 9.79
N HIS A 70 15.62 26.20 8.96
CA HIS A 70 14.82 26.88 7.94
C HIS A 70 14.33 25.91 6.85
N LEU A 71 15.08 24.86 6.51
CA LEU A 71 14.64 23.83 5.55
C LEU A 71 13.57 22.89 6.15
N ILE A 72 13.45 22.81 7.46
CA ILE A 72 12.41 22.05 8.12
C ILE A 72 11.13 22.88 8.31
N ALA A 73 11.31 24.17 8.67
CA ALA A 73 10.24 25.02 9.15
C ALA A 73 9.47 25.77 8.05
N ASP A 74 10.12 26.04 6.91
CA ASP A 74 9.51 26.80 5.84
C ASP A 74 8.46 26.01 5.06
N TYR A 75 7.55 26.70 4.40
CA TYR A 75 6.57 26.09 3.51
C TYR A 75 7.24 25.44 2.29
N SER A 76 6.73 24.30 1.86
CA SER A 76 7.09 23.73 0.56
C SER A 76 6.25 24.38 -0.56
N GLY A 77 6.65 24.17 -1.83
CA GLY A 77 5.78 24.44 -2.97
C GLY A 77 4.48 23.62 -2.90
N LEU A 78 3.41 24.11 -3.53
CA LEU A 78 2.11 23.42 -3.55
C LEU A 78 2.20 22.01 -4.15
N ALA A 79 2.97 21.87 -5.25
CA ALA A 79 3.25 20.56 -5.88
C ALA A 79 4.32 19.75 -5.13
N GLY A 80 5.06 20.37 -4.25
CA GLY A 80 6.30 19.88 -3.62
C GLY A 80 7.50 20.73 -4.05
N GLN A 81 8.66 20.48 -3.45
CA GLN A 81 9.92 21.14 -3.85
C GLN A 81 10.40 20.55 -5.18
N PRO A 82 10.87 21.36 -6.15
CA PRO A 82 11.31 20.86 -7.47
C PRO A 82 12.35 19.75 -7.39
N ASP A 83 13.37 19.94 -6.56
CA ASP A 83 14.45 18.95 -6.38
C ASP A 83 13.91 17.64 -5.77
N PHE A 84 12.95 17.74 -4.85
CA PHE A 84 12.27 16.56 -4.31
C PHE A 84 11.48 15.82 -5.40
N LEU A 85 10.75 16.53 -6.26
CA LEU A 85 9.97 15.91 -7.33
C LEU A 85 10.85 15.15 -8.33
N GLU A 86 12.05 15.64 -8.59
CA GLU A 86 13.06 14.94 -9.38
C GLU A 86 13.53 13.69 -8.63
N LYS A 87 13.98 13.82 -7.38
CA LYS A 87 14.56 12.72 -6.62
C LYS A 87 13.52 11.65 -6.23
N ILE A 88 12.28 12.02 -5.97
CA ILE A 88 11.23 11.04 -5.71
C ILE A 88 10.83 10.27 -6.98
N THR A 89 10.99 10.87 -8.15
CA THR A 89 10.82 10.19 -9.44
C THR A 89 11.95 9.17 -9.66
N GLU A 90 13.20 9.53 -9.35
CA GLU A 90 14.33 8.59 -9.36
C GLU A 90 14.09 7.44 -8.36
N ALA A 91 13.67 7.74 -7.14
CA ALA A 91 13.36 6.73 -6.10
C ALA A 91 12.26 5.76 -6.54
N CYS A 92 11.22 6.27 -7.19
CA CYS A 92 10.09 5.47 -7.66
C CYS A 92 10.50 4.48 -8.75
N PHE A 93 11.18 4.97 -9.79
CA PHE A 93 11.45 4.19 -10.99
C PHE A 93 12.82 3.52 -11.00
N LYS A 94 13.83 4.09 -10.34
CA LYS A 94 15.23 3.67 -10.43
C LYS A 94 15.62 3.41 -11.90
N ASP A 95 16.27 2.29 -12.20
CA ASP A 95 16.66 1.90 -13.56
C ASP A 95 15.49 1.40 -14.44
N CYS A 96 14.26 1.43 -13.92
CA CYS A 96 13.06 0.94 -14.59
C CYS A 96 12.11 2.07 -15.05
N LYS A 97 12.64 3.28 -15.23
CA LYS A 97 11.86 4.43 -15.67
C LYS A 97 11.17 4.14 -17.02
N PRO A 98 9.85 4.26 -17.12
CA PRO A 98 9.14 4.09 -18.40
C PRO A 98 9.36 5.29 -19.32
N GLU A 99 9.17 5.06 -20.61
CA GLU A 99 9.11 6.15 -21.58
C GLU A 99 7.74 6.83 -21.53
N GLY A 100 7.71 8.15 -21.73
CA GLY A 100 6.49 8.94 -21.70
C GLY A 100 6.69 10.27 -20.97
N HIS A 101 5.58 11.01 -20.83
CA HIS A 101 5.58 12.30 -20.14
C HIS A 101 5.30 12.06 -18.65
N ILE A 102 6.33 12.24 -17.82
CA ILE A 102 6.27 11.99 -16.37
C ILE A 102 6.13 13.30 -15.62
N ARG A 103 5.19 13.34 -14.69
CA ARG A 103 5.07 14.39 -13.68
C ARG A 103 4.86 13.74 -12.31
N ALA A 104 5.37 14.41 -11.29
CA ALA A 104 5.20 14.03 -9.89
C ALA A 104 4.62 15.20 -9.10
N VAL A 105 3.79 14.88 -8.09
CA VAL A 105 3.25 15.83 -7.12
C VAL A 105 3.38 15.21 -5.73
N ALA A 106 3.98 15.94 -4.80
CA ALA A 106 4.16 15.50 -3.43
C ALA A 106 2.80 15.30 -2.73
N THR A 107 2.70 14.25 -1.94
CA THR A 107 1.49 13.93 -1.19
C THR A 107 1.83 13.51 0.25
N PRO A 108 0.89 13.62 1.22
CA PRO A 108 1.09 13.08 2.56
C PRO A 108 1.08 11.54 2.54
N GLY A 109 2.21 10.96 2.12
CA GLY A 109 2.38 9.52 1.91
C GLY A 109 1.52 8.97 0.77
N GLY A 110 1.51 7.65 0.62
CA GLY A 110 0.68 6.96 -0.38
C GLY A 110 -0.83 7.25 -0.23
N THR A 111 -1.31 7.47 1.00
CA THR A 111 -2.72 7.82 1.26
C THR A 111 -3.16 9.06 0.49
N GLY A 112 -2.34 10.11 0.47
CA GLY A 112 -2.63 11.33 -0.28
C GLY A 112 -2.66 11.08 -1.79
N ALA A 113 -1.77 10.24 -2.30
CA ALA A 113 -1.74 9.83 -3.71
C ALA A 113 -3.01 9.08 -4.11
N VAL A 114 -3.44 8.10 -3.29
CA VAL A 114 -4.70 7.37 -3.49
C VAL A 114 -5.90 8.33 -3.48
N ARG A 115 -5.96 9.25 -2.50
CA ARG A 115 -7.03 10.23 -2.43
C ARG A 115 -7.09 11.11 -3.69
N HIS A 116 -5.95 11.60 -4.17
CA HIS A 116 -5.92 12.41 -5.40
C HIS A 116 -6.39 11.60 -6.61
N SER A 117 -5.97 10.34 -6.71
CA SER A 117 -6.44 9.46 -7.78
C SER A 117 -7.97 9.31 -7.75
N PHE A 118 -8.53 9.02 -6.59
CA PHE A 118 -9.99 8.83 -6.44
C PHE A 118 -10.76 10.12 -6.76
N CYS A 119 -10.31 11.26 -6.26
CA CYS A 119 -11.05 12.52 -6.41
C CYS A 119 -10.93 13.15 -7.80
N ASN A 120 -9.75 13.06 -8.43
CA ASN A 120 -9.49 13.75 -9.69
C ASN A 120 -9.88 12.91 -10.92
N TYR A 121 -10.01 11.58 -10.78
CA TYR A 121 -10.26 10.69 -11.93
C TYR A 121 -11.59 9.94 -11.86
N THR A 122 -12.41 10.21 -10.86
CA THR A 122 -13.80 9.72 -10.77
C THR A 122 -14.76 10.84 -10.42
N GLN A 123 -16.01 10.73 -10.84
CA GLN A 123 -17.06 11.65 -10.46
C GLN A 123 -17.69 11.26 -9.11
N LEU A 124 -18.48 12.16 -8.51
CA LEU A 124 -19.28 11.84 -7.33
C LEU A 124 -20.24 10.70 -7.67
N GLY A 125 -20.24 9.67 -6.85
CA GLY A 125 -21.08 8.48 -7.04
C GLY A 125 -20.48 7.39 -7.92
N ASP A 126 -19.37 7.67 -8.64
CA ASP A 126 -18.66 6.65 -9.42
C ASP A 126 -18.13 5.54 -8.52
N THR A 127 -17.95 4.38 -9.12
CA THR A 127 -17.45 3.17 -8.48
C THR A 127 -16.00 2.91 -8.88
N ILE A 128 -15.16 2.69 -7.88
CA ILE A 128 -13.73 2.36 -8.01
C ILE A 128 -13.58 0.83 -7.92
N LEU A 129 -12.75 0.25 -8.77
CA LEU A 129 -12.51 -1.19 -8.82
C LEU A 129 -11.30 -1.58 -7.95
N LEU A 130 -11.53 -2.48 -7.01
CA LEU A 130 -10.53 -3.05 -6.11
C LEU A 130 -10.50 -4.58 -6.25
N THR A 131 -9.45 -5.20 -5.74
CA THR A 131 -9.45 -6.64 -5.44
C THR A 131 -10.31 -6.94 -4.21
N ASP A 132 -10.76 -8.16 -4.01
CA ASP A 132 -11.56 -8.57 -2.83
C ASP A 132 -10.74 -8.72 -1.53
N TRP A 133 -9.42 -8.86 -1.66
CA TRP A 133 -8.45 -8.59 -0.62
C TRP A 133 -7.87 -7.21 -0.88
N TYR A 134 -8.04 -6.26 0.01
CA TYR A 134 -7.54 -4.89 -0.19
C TYR A 134 -7.24 -4.19 1.14
N TRP A 135 -6.44 -3.15 1.07
CA TRP A 135 -6.22 -2.26 2.20
C TRP A 135 -7.50 -1.49 2.52
N ALA A 136 -8.09 -1.75 3.70
CA ALA A 136 -9.42 -1.23 4.09
C ALA A 136 -9.56 0.29 3.94
N ALA A 137 -8.48 1.05 4.05
CA ALA A 137 -8.53 2.50 3.89
C ALA A 137 -8.93 2.95 2.46
N TYR A 138 -8.82 2.11 1.43
CA TYR A 138 -9.36 2.47 0.11
C TYR A 138 -10.87 2.72 0.17
N ALA A 139 -11.60 1.84 0.85
CA ALA A 139 -13.05 2.01 1.03
C ALA A 139 -13.36 3.27 1.86
N THR A 140 -12.58 3.54 2.91
CA THR A 140 -12.73 4.76 3.72
C THR A 140 -12.49 6.03 2.89
N ILE A 141 -11.41 6.04 2.08
CA ILE A 141 -11.09 7.19 1.22
C ILE A 141 -12.19 7.40 0.17
N ALA A 142 -12.71 6.32 -0.42
CA ALA A 142 -13.79 6.40 -1.39
C ALA A 142 -15.09 6.94 -0.75
N ASP A 143 -15.52 6.38 0.39
CA ASP A 143 -16.72 6.79 1.11
C ASP A 143 -16.65 8.24 1.57
N GLU A 144 -15.54 8.67 2.19
CA GLU A 144 -15.31 10.03 2.65
C GLU A 144 -15.41 11.06 1.50
N ASN A 145 -15.08 10.65 0.30
CA ASN A 145 -15.12 11.48 -0.90
C ASN A 145 -16.34 11.16 -1.80
N HIS A 146 -17.37 10.50 -1.27
CA HIS A 146 -18.62 10.18 -1.99
C HIS A 146 -18.42 9.34 -3.26
N ARG A 147 -17.49 8.40 -3.24
CA ARG A 147 -17.29 7.36 -4.26
C ARG A 147 -17.69 6.00 -3.68
N LYS A 148 -17.97 5.08 -4.56
CA LYS A 148 -18.27 3.68 -4.21
C LYS A 148 -17.07 2.81 -4.52
N VAL A 149 -17.05 1.62 -3.93
CA VAL A 149 -16.10 0.57 -4.29
C VAL A 149 -16.85 -0.67 -4.74
N THR A 150 -16.28 -1.39 -5.70
CA THR A 150 -16.66 -2.74 -6.05
C THR A 150 -15.40 -3.60 -6.12
N THR A 151 -15.56 -4.91 -5.98
CA THR A 151 -14.43 -5.82 -5.93
C THR A 151 -14.57 -6.95 -6.94
N PHE A 152 -13.42 -7.49 -7.35
CA PHE A 152 -13.30 -8.76 -8.06
C PHE A 152 -12.37 -9.68 -7.27
N PRO A 153 -12.51 -11.02 -7.38
CA PRO A 153 -11.61 -11.95 -6.73
C PRO A 153 -10.17 -11.75 -7.21
N LEU A 154 -9.22 -11.50 -6.29
CA LEU A 154 -7.81 -11.29 -6.62
C LEU A 154 -7.21 -12.49 -7.33
N TYR A 155 -7.54 -13.70 -6.84
CA TYR A 155 -6.93 -14.93 -7.31
C TYR A 155 -7.85 -15.70 -8.26
N ASN A 156 -7.26 -16.28 -9.28
CA ASN A 156 -7.83 -17.35 -10.09
C ASN A 156 -7.67 -18.71 -9.36
N GLU A 157 -8.18 -19.78 -9.96
CA GLU A 157 -8.11 -21.14 -9.39
C GLU A 157 -6.67 -21.67 -9.21
N ALA A 158 -5.70 -21.15 -9.97
CA ALA A 158 -4.29 -21.50 -9.85
C ALA A 158 -3.53 -20.65 -8.82
N GLY A 159 -4.20 -19.68 -8.14
CA GLY A 159 -3.58 -18.79 -7.17
C GLY A 159 -2.81 -17.61 -7.80
N GLY A 160 -2.90 -17.39 -9.11
CA GLY A 160 -2.40 -16.20 -9.82
C GLY A 160 -3.44 -15.08 -9.89
N PHE A 161 -3.09 -13.98 -10.53
CA PHE A 161 -4.01 -12.85 -10.73
C PHE A 161 -5.23 -13.26 -11.56
N ASN A 162 -6.42 -12.94 -11.07
CA ASN A 162 -7.68 -13.24 -11.76
C ASN A 162 -7.96 -12.23 -12.89
N LEU A 163 -7.20 -12.38 -13.96
CA LEU A 163 -7.28 -11.50 -15.12
C LEU A 163 -8.69 -11.45 -15.72
N GLU A 164 -9.38 -12.58 -15.82
CA GLU A 164 -10.71 -12.65 -16.44
C GLU A 164 -11.79 -11.96 -15.57
N GLY A 165 -11.73 -12.15 -14.25
CA GLY A 165 -12.61 -11.43 -13.32
C GLY A 165 -12.37 -9.92 -13.36
N TRP A 166 -11.11 -9.50 -13.45
CA TRP A 166 -10.74 -8.10 -13.59
C TRP A 166 -11.21 -7.50 -14.91
N LYS A 167 -10.97 -8.16 -16.06
CA LYS A 167 -11.43 -7.73 -17.38
C LYS A 167 -12.96 -7.52 -17.41
N LYS A 168 -13.71 -8.50 -16.91
CA LYS A 168 -15.16 -8.42 -16.83
C LYS A 168 -15.61 -7.19 -16.04
N SER A 169 -15.01 -6.96 -14.86
CA SER A 169 -15.35 -5.82 -14.01
C SER A 169 -14.99 -4.48 -14.64
N ILE A 170 -13.89 -4.38 -15.37
CA ILE A 170 -13.50 -3.18 -16.15
C ILE A 170 -14.57 -2.87 -17.19
N LEU A 171 -14.97 -3.86 -18.00
CA LEU A 171 -15.96 -3.65 -19.07
C LEU A 171 -17.32 -3.24 -18.52
N GLU A 172 -17.78 -3.88 -17.44
CA GLU A 172 -19.04 -3.53 -16.77
C GLU A 172 -19.04 -2.08 -16.23
N LEU A 173 -17.90 -1.61 -15.70
CA LEU A 173 -17.78 -0.24 -15.21
C LEU A 173 -17.68 0.77 -16.34
N LEU A 174 -16.97 0.45 -17.43
CA LEU A 174 -16.91 1.33 -18.61
C LEU A 174 -18.27 1.51 -19.25
N GLU A 175 -19.10 0.47 -19.30
CA GLU A 175 -20.49 0.56 -19.80
C GLU A 175 -21.35 1.48 -18.93
N LYS A 176 -21.18 1.42 -17.59
CA LYS A 176 -22.02 2.17 -16.63
C LYS A 176 -21.61 3.64 -16.48
N GLN A 177 -20.32 3.94 -16.49
CA GLN A 177 -19.81 5.26 -16.11
C GLN A 177 -18.76 5.84 -17.07
N GLN A 178 -18.52 5.20 -18.23
CA GLN A 178 -17.60 5.62 -19.31
C GLN A 178 -16.15 5.88 -18.86
N ARG A 179 -15.83 5.58 -17.61
CA ARG A 179 -14.49 5.64 -17.05
C ARG A 179 -14.33 4.56 -16.01
N VAL A 180 -13.12 4.12 -15.82
CA VAL A 180 -12.80 3.21 -14.74
C VAL A 180 -11.48 3.62 -14.10
N LEU A 181 -11.48 3.65 -12.77
CA LEU A 181 -10.27 3.68 -11.97
C LEU A 181 -10.17 2.34 -11.25
N THR A 182 -9.09 1.62 -11.50
CA THR A 182 -8.76 0.37 -10.81
C THR A 182 -7.49 0.54 -10.00
N VAL A 183 -7.48 0.00 -8.77
CA VAL A 183 -6.31 -0.01 -7.91
C VAL A 183 -5.64 -1.37 -7.99
N LEU A 184 -4.38 -1.38 -8.38
CA LEU A 184 -3.49 -2.53 -8.35
C LEU A 184 -2.41 -2.28 -7.30
N ASN A 185 -2.62 -2.78 -6.08
CA ASN A 185 -1.62 -2.70 -5.03
C ASN A 185 -0.59 -3.82 -5.24
N THR A 186 0.53 -3.47 -5.81
CA THR A 186 1.58 -4.41 -6.21
C THR A 186 2.87 -3.63 -6.49
N PRO A 187 4.06 -4.21 -6.25
CA PRO A 187 4.32 -5.53 -5.67
C PRO A 187 4.08 -5.59 -4.17
N ALA A 188 4.13 -6.79 -3.61
CA ALA A 188 3.96 -7.05 -2.17
C ALA A 188 2.63 -6.51 -1.61
N HIS A 189 1.53 -6.94 -2.21
CA HIS A 189 0.16 -6.53 -1.93
C HIS A 189 -0.21 -6.54 -0.44
N ASN A 190 -0.85 -5.50 0.04
CA ASN A 190 -1.48 -5.48 1.36
C ASN A 190 -2.98 -5.83 1.21
N PRO A 191 -3.44 -7.00 1.73
CA PRO A 191 -2.86 -7.72 2.87
C PRO A 191 -2.17 -9.05 2.54
N THR A 192 -1.95 -9.43 1.30
CA THR A 192 -1.61 -10.82 0.94
C THR A 192 -0.14 -11.09 0.64
N GLY A 193 0.64 -10.06 0.35
CA GLY A 193 2.02 -10.21 -0.11
C GLY A 193 2.15 -10.67 -1.57
N TYR A 194 1.05 -10.70 -2.32
CA TYR A 194 1.06 -11.07 -3.73
C TYR A 194 1.78 -10.03 -4.59
N THR A 195 2.42 -10.50 -5.64
CA THR A 195 3.05 -9.64 -6.66
C THR A 195 2.58 -10.07 -8.03
N ILE A 196 2.01 -9.15 -8.78
CA ILE A 196 1.60 -9.39 -10.19
C ILE A 196 2.86 -9.65 -11.00
N SER A 197 2.90 -10.79 -11.71
CA SER A 197 4.05 -11.21 -12.52
C SER A 197 4.19 -10.39 -13.81
N LEU A 198 5.34 -10.49 -14.47
CA LEU A 198 5.56 -9.79 -15.74
C LEU A 198 4.64 -10.31 -16.84
N GLU A 199 4.32 -11.59 -16.84
CA GLU A 199 3.36 -12.22 -17.77
C GLU A 199 1.94 -11.67 -17.54
N GLU A 200 1.53 -11.56 -16.28
CA GLU A 200 0.23 -10.99 -15.91
C GLU A 200 0.17 -9.50 -16.28
N TRP A 201 1.25 -8.74 -16.05
CA TRP A 201 1.35 -7.35 -16.50
C TRP A 201 1.28 -7.20 -18.01
N GLN A 202 1.89 -8.12 -18.78
CA GLN A 202 1.76 -8.12 -20.23
C GLN A 202 0.32 -8.35 -20.66
N ALA A 203 -0.39 -9.26 -20.01
CA ALA A 203 -1.80 -9.53 -20.29
C ALA A 203 -2.70 -8.35 -19.90
N ILE A 204 -2.43 -7.67 -18.76
CA ILE A 204 -3.10 -6.44 -18.35
C ILE A 204 -2.90 -5.35 -19.42
N LYS A 205 -1.65 -5.10 -19.86
CA LYS A 205 -1.33 -4.10 -20.88
C LYS A 205 -2.06 -4.38 -22.18
N THR A 206 -2.02 -5.61 -22.67
CA THR A 206 -2.68 -6.03 -23.91
C THR A 206 -4.17 -5.72 -23.84
N PHE A 207 -4.86 -6.21 -22.79
CA PHE A 207 -6.30 -5.96 -22.62
C PHE A 207 -6.64 -4.48 -22.54
N VAL A 208 -5.90 -3.69 -21.76
CA VAL A 208 -6.15 -2.25 -21.63
C VAL A 208 -5.97 -1.52 -22.95
N THR A 209 -4.94 -1.88 -23.71
CA THR A 209 -4.65 -1.28 -25.02
C THR A 209 -5.76 -1.60 -26.03
N GLU A 210 -6.20 -2.86 -26.10
CA GLU A 210 -7.28 -3.29 -26.98
C GLU A 210 -8.62 -2.65 -26.60
N THR A 211 -8.93 -2.61 -25.30
CA THR A 211 -10.17 -1.98 -24.80
C THR A 211 -10.18 -0.47 -25.08
N ALA A 212 -9.06 0.21 -24.87
CA ALA A 212 -8.92 1.63 -25.13
C ALA A 212 -9.11 1.95 -26.64
N ALA A 213 -8.58 1.12 -27.52
CA ALA A 213 -8.76 1.26 -28.97
C ALA A 213 -10.21 1.01 -29.39
N ALA A 214 -10.87 0.00 -28.80
CA ALA A 214 -12.27 -0.32 -29.09
C ALA A 214 -13.25 0.72 -28.51
N GLN A 215 -12.88 1.43 -27.46
CA GLN A 215 -13.71 2.40 -26.75
C GLN A 215 -13.01 3.76 -26.59
N PRO A 216 -12.75 4.52 -27.67
CA PRO A 216 -11.93 5.74 -27.64
C PRO A 216 -12.51 6.88 -26.78
N ALA A 217 -13.83 6.87 -26.52
CA ALA A 217 -14.49 7.83 -25.64
C ALA A 217 -14.33 7.50 -24.15
N SER A 218 -14.06 6.25 -23.81
CA SER A 218 -13.88 5.79 -22.44
C SER A 218 -12.50 6.17 -21.90
N LYS A 219 -12.37 6.27 -20.58
CA LYS A 219 -11.11 6.55 -19.88
C LYS A 219 -10.76 5.41 -18.94
N ILE A 220 -9.53 4.91 -19.02
CA ILE A 220 -9.01 3.85 -18.15
C ILE A 220 -7.88 4.41 -17.32
N ILE A 221 -8.01 4.38 -16.01
CA ILE A 221 -7.01 4.85 -15.06
C ILE A 221 -6.50 3.66 -14.25
N LEU A 222 -5.23 3.35 -14.41
CA LEU A 222 -4.52 2.34 -13.65
C LEU A 222 -3.79 3.03 -12.49
N LEU A 223 -4.28 2.86 -11.27
CA LEU A 223 -3.56 3.29 -10.07
C LEU A 223 -2.75 2.12 -9.53
N VAL A 224 -1.44 2.20 -9.66
CA VAL A 224 -0.51 1.23 -9.08
C VAL A 224 -0.05 1.74 -7.73
N ASP A 225 -0.47 1.08 -6.64
CA ASP A 225 -0.04 1.44 -5.29
C ASP A 225 1.25 0.69 -4.95
N LEU A 226 2.34 1.45 -4.82
CA LEU A 226 3.71 0.99 -4.66
C LEU A 226 4.20 1.01 -3.21
N ALA A 227 3.29 1.05 -2.22
CA ALA A 227 3.67 1.29 -0.83
C ALA A 227 4.74 0.33 -0.29
N TYR A 228 4.90 -0.86 -0.87
CA TYR A 228 5.82 -1.90 -0.41
C TYR A 228 6.89 -2.29 -1.44
N ILE A 229 7.04 -1.54 -2.53
CA ILE A 229 7.92 -1.90 -3.65
C ILE A 229 9.38 -2.11 -3.24
N ASP A 230 9.87 -1.35 -2.26
CA ASP A 230 11.25 -1.46 -1.76
C ASP A 230 11.52 -2.73 -0.94
N PHE A 231 10.46 -3.46 -0.58
CA PHE A 231 10.53 -4.74 0.14
C PHE A 231 10.13 -5.94 -0.74
N ALA A 232 10.00 -5.76 -2.05
CA ALA A 232 9.66 -6.81 -3.00
C ALA A 232 10.81 -7.11 -3.98
N GLY A 233 10.86 -8.35 -4.51
CA GLY A 233 11.83 -8.81 -5.50
C GLY A 233 13.30 -8.68 -5.10
N GLU A 234 14.23 -9.05 -5.95
CA GLU A 234 15.66 -8.77 -5.80
C GLU A 234 16.03 -7.52 -6.60
N GLY A 235 16.91 -6.68 -6.05
CA GLY A 235 17.33 -5.45 -6.72
C GLY A 235 16.14 -4.64 -7.23
N ASP A 236 16.12 -4.37 -8.53
CA ASP A 236 15.06 -3.61 -9.21
C ASP A 236 14.07 -4.50 -9.98
N GLU A 237 14.09 -5.82 -9.81
CA GLU A 237 13.16 -6.76 -10.47
C GLU A 237 11.70 -6.37 -10.25
N ALA A 238 11.36 -5.98 -9.02
CA ALA A 238 10.02 -5.55 -8.65
C ALA A 238 9.52 -4.31 -9.41
N ARG A 239 10.42 -3.60 -10.11
CA ARG A 239 10.11 -2.39 -10.91
C ARG A 239 10.05 -2.65 -12.41
N GLN A 240 10.47 -3.81 -12.90
CA GLN A 240 10.58 -4.09 -14.34
C GLN A 240 9.25 -3.94 -15.09
N PHE A 241 8.12 -4.22 -14.46
CA PHE A 241 6.79 -4.04 -15.03
C PHE A 241 6.52 -2.59 -15.45
N MET A 242 7.17 -1.61 -14.83
CA MET A 242 6.95 -0.19 -15.14
C MET A 242 7.38 0.15 -16.58
N LYS A 243 8.47 -0.46 -17.07
CA LYS A 243 8.90 -0.32 -18.47
C LYS A 243 7.87 -0.88 -19.46
N MET A 244 7.09 -1.89 -19.03
CA MET A 244 6.05 -2.47 -19.89
C MET A 244 4.87 -1.53 -20.09
N LEU A 245 4.60 -0.62 -19.15
CA LEU A 245 3.50 0.36 -19.23
C LEU A 245 3.85 1.62 -20.05
N THR A 246 4.88 1.53 -20.87
CA THR A 246 5.28 2.54 -21.86
C THR A 246 4.33 2.51 -23.07
N GLY A 247 4.06 3.69 -23.66
CA GLY A 247 3.33 3.81 -24.92
C GLY A 247 1.85 3.46 -24.81
N MET A 248 1.22 3.76 -23.68
CA MET A 248 -0.22 3.53 -23.48
C MET A 248 -1.07 4.45 -24.38
N PRO A 249 -2.27 4.03 -24.80
CA PRO A 249 -3.18 4.85 -25.59
C PRO A 249 -3.55 6.17 -24.91
N HIS A 250 -3.94 7.19 -25.69
CA HIS A 250 -4.26 8.54 -25.20
C HIS A 250 -5.42 8.61 -24.19
N ASN A 251 -6.25 7.58 -24.11
CA ASN A 251 -7.35 7.46 -23.16
C ASN A 251 -7.03 6.52 -21.98
N VAL A 252 -5.77 6.16 -21.80
CA VAL A 252 -5.25 5.40 -20.66
C VAL A 252 -4.26 6.23 -19.90
N LEU A 253 -4.40 6.30 -18.57
CA LEU A 253 -3.45 6.97 -17.70
C LEU A 253 -2.97 6.01 -16.63
N THR A 254 -1.64 5.89 -16.49
CA THR A 254 -1.03 5.14 -15.40
C THR A 254 -0.58 6.10 -14.31
N LEU A 255 -1.06 5.85 -13.11
CA LEU A 255 -0.72 6.58 -11.88
C LEU A 255 0.03 5.67 -10.93
N TYR A 256 1.03 6.21 -10.26
CA TYR A 256 1.80 5.51 -9.24
C TYR A 256 1.67 6.23 -7.90
N ALA A 257 1.18 5.52 -6.88
CA ALA A 257 1.17 6.01 -5.51
C ALA A 257 2.44 5.53 -4.81
N PHE A 258 3.45 6.40 -4.73
CA PHE A 258 4.73 6.10 -4.09
C PHE A 258 4.79 6.64 -2.66
N SER A 259 5.25 5.84 -1.72
CA SER A 259 5.28 6.18 -0.29
C SER A 259 6.66 5.95 0.32
N CYS A 260 7.20 6.95 0.99
CA CYS A 260 8.43 6.84 1.77
C CYS A 260 8.20 6.15 3.15
N SER A 261 6.95 5.84 3.49
CA SER A 261 6.61 5.32 4.83
C SER A 261 7.32 4.00 5.15
N LYS A 262 7.45 3.08 4.18
CA LYS A 262 8.05 1.77 4.38
C LYS A 262 9.50 1.76 3.91
N GLY A 263 9.75 2.11 2.65
CA GLY A 263 11.07 2.06 2.03
C GLY A 263 12.13 2.88 2.73
N TYR A 264 11.73 3.92 3.45
CA TYR A 264 12.63 4.82 4.20
C TYR A 264 12.24 4.97 5.68
N THR A 265 11.41 4.08 6.19
CA THR A 265 10.89 4.08 7.59
C THR A 265 10.27 5.42 8.05
N MET A 266 9.77 6.24 7.12
CA MET A 266 9.22 7.58 7.37
C MET A 266 7.71 7.54 7.68
N TYR A 267 7.24 6.58 8.48
CA TYR A 267 5.80 6.32 8.73
C TYR A 267 5.05 7.57 9.22
N GLY A 268 5.60 8.27 10.18
CA GLY A 268 5.01 9.45 10.81
C GLY A 268 5.26 10.76 10.07
N LEU A 269 6.25 10.82 9.19
CA LEU A 269 6.63 12.04 8.48
C LEU A 269 5.72 12.35 7.28
N ARG A 270 4.85 11.42 6.91
CA ARG A 270 3.84 11.58 5.87
C ARG A 270 4.41 12.07 4.53
N ASN A 271 5.47 11.42 4.04
CA ASN A 271 6.13 11.76 2.78
C ASN A 271 5.86 10.72 1.70
N GLY A 272 5.61 11.20 0.49
CA GLY A 272 5.36 10.39 -0.70
C GLY A 272 5.01 11.28 -1.90
N ALA A 273 4.65 10.65 -2.99
CA ALA A 273 4.22 11.34 -4.19
C ALA A 273 3.19 10.52 -4.97
N ILE A 274 2.35 11.22 -5.71
CA ILE A 274 1.64 10.66 -6.84
C ILE A 274 2.42 11.00 -8.10
N LEU A 275 2.67 10.00 -8.96
CA LEU A 275 3.33 10.19 -10.24
C LEU A 275 2.39 9.75 -11.36
N CYS A 276 2.48 10.38 -12.51
CA CYS A 276 1.85 9.88 -13.73
C CYS A 276 2.89 9.50 -14.78
N VAL A 277 2.54 8.53 -15.61
CA VAL A 277 3.16 8.30 -16.91
C VAL A 277 2.06 8.52 -17.94
N ALA A 278 2.13 9.65 -18.61
CA ALA A 278 1.09 10.10 -19.53
C ALA A 278 1.50 9.91 -20.99
N PRO A 279 0.56 9.67 -21.90
CA PRO A 279 0.82 9.50 -23.32
C PRO A 279 1.21 10.81 -24.03
N THR A 280 0.81 11.96 -23.49
CA THR A 280 1.16 13.29 -24.02
C THR A 280 1.55 14.26 -22.92
N GLU A 281 2.26 15.33 -23.27
CA GLU A 281 2.66 16.36 -22.32
C GLU A 281 1.45 17.10 -21.73
N GLU A 282 0.43 17.37 -22.54
CA GLU A 282 -0.79 18.05 -22.10
C GLU A 282 -1.51 17.25 -21.01
N ILE A 283 -1.60 15.92 -21.14
CA ILE A 283 -2.20 15.07 -20.10
C ILE A 283 -1.33 15.03 -18.83
N ALA A 284 -0.01 15.04 -18.98
CA ALA A 284 0.89 15.11 -17.83
C ALA A 284 0.76 16.45 -17.07
N ASP A 285 0.61 17.56 -17.78
CA ASP A 285 0.42 18.89 -17.20
C ASP A 285 -0.99 19.02 -16.58
N GLU A 286 -2.04 18.49 -17.22
CA GLU A 286 -3.37 18.38 -16.63
C GLU A 286 -3.33 17.65 -15.29
N PHE A 287 -2.64 16.50 -15.24
CA PHE A 287 -2.43 15.76 -13.98
C PHE A 287 -1.75 16.62 -12.92
N ALA A 288 -0.63 17.26 -13.26
CA ALA A 288 0.14 18.07 -12.30
C ALA A 288 -0.69 19.24 -11.75
N ASN A 289 -1.43 19.92 -12.62
CA ASN A 289 -2.30 21.03 -12.25
C ASN A 289 -3.45 20.58 -11.33
N ALA A 290 -4.14 19.48 -11.67
CA ALA A 290 -5.24 18.94 -10.87
C ALA A 290 -4.76 18.49 -9.47
N CYS A 291 -3.61 17.78 -9.40
CA CYS A 291 -3.07 17.33 -8.13
C CYS A 291 -2.54 18.49 -7.28
N THR A 292 -1.91 19.50 -7.88
CA THR A 292 -1.45 20.71 -7.18
C THR A 292 -2.62 21.50 -6.61
N TYR A 293 -3.70 21.66 -7.37
CA TYR A 293 -4.93 22.28 -6.88
C TYR A 293 -5.55 21.49 -5.72
N SER A 294 -5.56 20.17 -5.84
CA SER A 294 -6.04 19.28 -4.77
C SER A 294 -5.18 19.38 -3.51
N ASN A 295 -3.84 19.50 -3.63
CA ASN A 295 -2.95 19.78 -2.50
C ASN A 295 -3.38 21.05 -1.77
N ARG A 296 -3.57 22.14 -2.53
CA ARG A 296 -3.95 23.43 -1.93
C ARG A 296 -5.26 23.35 -1.16
N GLY A 297 -6.22 22.62 -1.68
CA GLY A 297 -7.56 22.50 -1.06
C GLY A 297 -7.62 21.56 0.14
N ASN A 298 -6.70 20.61 0.26
CA ASN A 298 -6.76 19.56 1.29
C ASN A 298 -5.81 19.79 2.47
N TRP A 299 -4.55 20.14 2.19
CA TRP A 299 -3.51 20.28 3.22
C TRP A 299 -2.55 21.44 2.97
N SER A 300 -2.85 22.26 1.98
CA SER A 300 -2.06 23.42 1.55
C SER A 300 -0.74 23.05 0.86
N ASN A 301 0.16 22.37 1.55
CA ASN A 301 1.44 21.87 1.02
C ASN A 301 1.93 20.71 1.90
N GLY A 302 3.00 20.03 1.47
CA GLY A 302 3.53 18.84 2.14
C GLY A 302 4.58 19.18 3.20
N THR A 303 5.11 18.12 3.83
CA THR A 303 6.10 18.18 4.91
C THR A 303 7.50 18.46 4.34
N ARG A 304 7.94 19.72 4.35
CA ARG A 304 9.20 20.15 3.72
C ARG A 304 10.42 19.40 4.26
N GLY A 305 10.60 19.30 5.57
CA GLY A 305 11.74 18.59 6.15
C GLY A 305 11.86 17.13 5.69
N ALA A 306 10.72 16.45 5.48
CA ALA A 306 10.73 15.10 4.94
C ALA A 306 11.12 15.06 3.45
N MET A 307 10.69 16.04 2.66
CA MET A 307 11.11 16.18 1.26
C MET A 307 12.62 16.45 1.15
N GLU A 308 13.13 17.41 1.92
CA GLU A 308 14.56 17.76 1.97
C GLU A 308 15.44 16.57 2.38
N THR A 309 14.94 15.72 3.28
CA THR A 309 15.64 14.48 3.68
C THR A 309 15.82 13.53 2.48
N ILE A 310 14.76 13.28 1.72
CA ILE A 310 14.84 12.44 0.52
C ILE A 310 15.71 13.08 -0.55
N THR A 311 15.55 14.39 -0.77
CA THR A 311 16.38 15.15 -1.72
C THR A 311 17.86 15.02 -1.39
N LYS A 312 18.24 15.15 -0.11
CA LYS A 312 19.62 15.01 0.33
C LYS A 312 20.15 13.58 0.16
N ILE A 313 19.36 12.56 0.54
CA ILE A 313 19.77 11.16 0.38
C ILE A 313 20.03 10.82 -1.08
N PHE A 314 19.16 11.24 -1.99
CA PHE A 314 19.29 10.96 -3.42
C PHE A 314 20.24 11.95 -4.16
N GLY A 315 20.69 12.98 -3.50
CA GLY A 315 21.69 13.94 -4.02
C GLY A 315 23.11 13.71 -3.53
N ASP A 316 23.34 12.68 -2.70
CA ASP A 316 24.65 12.37 -2.10
C ASP A 316 24.87 10.85 -2.15
N ASP A 317 25.88 10.42 -2.92
CA ASP A 317 26.15 8.99 -3.15
C ASP A 317 26.46 8.22 -1.87
N GLU A 318 27.10 8.83 -0.88
CA GLU A 318 27.43 8.17 0.40
C GLU A 318 26.15 7.95 1.20
N LEU A 319 25.30 8.96 1.36
CA LEU A 319 24.01 8.85 2.05
C LEU A 319 23.07 7.88 1.34
N TYR A 320 23.04 7.91 0.02
CA TYR A 320 22.27 6.97 -0.79
C TYR A 320 22.69 5.53 -0.53
N ASN A 321 24.00 5.25 -0.60
CA ASN A 321 24.51 3.90 -0.37
C ASN A 321 24.25 3.42 1.06
N GLN A 322 24.37 4.30 2.06
CA GLN A 322 24.02 3.97 3.45
C GLN A 322 22.54 3.62 3.58
N ALA A 323 21.63 4.43 3.02
CA ALA A 323 20.20 4.17 3.08
C ALA A 323 19.80 2.87 2.35
N MET A 324 20.40 2.59 1.20
CA MET A 324 20.15 1.35 0.45
C MET A 324 20.71 0.12 1.16
N ALA A 325 21.83 0.24 1.85
CA ALA A 325 22.38 -0.84 2.68
C ALA A 325 21.45 -1.19 3.86
N GLU A 326 20.93 -0.18 4.57
CA GLU A 326 19.93 -0.39 5.64
C GLU A 326 18.64 -1.02 5.08
N GLN A 327 18.14 -0.52 3.96
CA GLN A 327 16.94 -1.08 3.32
C GLN A 327 17.14 -2.56 2.95
N SER A 328 18.27 -2.90 2.33
CA SER A 328 18.61 -4.27 1.96
C SER A 328 18.76 -5.19 3.18
N PHE A 329 19.40 -4.70 4.24
CA PHE A 329 19.55 -5.44 5.51
C PHE A 329 18.19 -5.81 6.10
N TYR A 330 17.29 -4.83 6.27
CA TYR A 330 15.97 -5.08 6.85
C TYR A 330 15.05 -5.87 5.92
N LYS A 331 15.18 -5.73 4.61
CA LYS A 331 14.51 -6.58 3.64
C LYS A 331 14.90 -8.05 3.82
N SER A 332 16.18 -8.33 4.04
CA SER A 332 16.67 -9.69 4.29
C SER A 332 16.09 -10.28 5.59
N ILE A 333 15.96 -9.49 6.65
CA ILE A 333 15.32 -9.89 7.91
C ILE A 333 13.86 -10.24 7.66
N LEU A 334 13.13 -9.35 7.01
CA LEU A 334 11.71 -9.57 6.71
C LEU A 334 11.49 -10.86 5.93
N ARG A 335 12.32 -11.13 4.91
CA ARG A 335 12.24 -12.35 4.12
C ARG A 335 12.49 -13.61 4.94
N ARG A 336 13.49 -13.61 5.83
CA ARG A 336 13.73 -14.75 6.75
C ARG A 336 12.52 -15.00 7.66
N ARG A 337 11.94 -13.94 8.22
CA ARG A 337 10.75 -14.03 9.07
C ARG A 337 9.54 -14.59 8.30
N ALA A 338 9.29 -14.09 7.11
CA ALA A 338 8.19 -14.58 6.26
C ALA A 338 8.42 -16.02 5.82
N ALA A 339 9.66 -16.37 5.41
CA ALA A 339 10.02 -17.75 5.06
C ALA A 339 9.80 -18.70 6.23
N ALA A 340 10.20 -18.30 7.45
CA ALA A 340 9.98 -19.09 8.65
C ALA A 340 8.49 -19.39 8.91
N PHE A 341 7.61 -18.42 8.70
CA PHE A 341 6.16 -18.63 8.79
C PHE A 341 5.66 -19.60 7.70
N VAL A 342 6.03 -19.34 6.44
CA VAL A 342 5.57 -20.13 5.27
C VAL A 342 6.06 -21.59 5.35
N GLU A 343 7.30 -21.82 5.79
CA GLU A 343 7.84 -23.18 5.98
C GLU A 343 7.06 -23.97 7.03
N GLU A 344 6.78 -23.36 8.18
CA GLU A 344 6.03 -24.04 9.24
C GLU A 344 4.56 -24.25 8.85
N ALA A 345 3.93 -23.27 8.18
CA ALA A 345 2.58 -23.39 7.66
C ALA A 345 2.43 -24.58 6.69
N LYS A 346 3.41 -24.77 5.79
CA LYS A 346 3.43 -25.91 4.86
C LYS A 346 3.57 -27.28 5.56
N LYS A 347 4.33 -27.36 6.66
CA LYS A 347 4.51 -28.63 7.40
C LYS A 347 3.22 -29.13 8.05
N ILE A 348 2.30 -28.23 8.33
CA ILE A 348 1.04 -28.53 9.04
C ILE A 348 -0.20 -28.35 8.16
N ASP A 349 0.00 -28.19 6.85
CA ASP A 349 -1.06 -27.96 5.85
C ASP A 349 -1.98 -26.77 6.21
N LEU A 350 -1.44 -25.69 6.78
CA LEU A 350 -2.17 -24.45 6.97
C LEU A 350 -2.37 -23.76 5.63
N GLU A 351 -3.62 -23.62 5.20
CA GLU A 351 -3.98 -22.95 3.97
C GLU A 351 -3.59 -21.45 4.02
N MET A 352 -2.93 -20.97 2.99
CA MET A 352 -2.59 -19.55 2.80
C MET A 352 -2.92 -19.14 1.37
N VAL A 353 -3.27 -17.87 1.16
CA VAL A 353 -3.28 -17.32 -0.19
C VAL A 353 -1.84 -17.16 -0.70
N THR A 354 -1.68 -17.06 -2.02
CA THR A 354 -0.35 -16.90 -2.64
C THR A 354 0.38 -15.70 -2.06
N TYR A 355 1.55 -15.95 -1.47
CA TYR A 355 2.47 -14.97 -0.92
C TYR A 355 3.76 -14.96 -1.74
N CYS A 356 4.23 -13.79 -2.13
CA CYS A 356 5.49 -13.58 -2.84
C CYS A 356 6.52 -12.86 -1.96
N ASP A 357 6.17 -11.68 -1.46
CA ASP A 357 7.04 -10.79 -0.69
C ASP A 357 6.23 -9.84 0.21
N GLY A 358 6.93 -9.05 1.03
CA GLY A 358 6.37 -7.92 1.73
C GLY A 358 5.94 -8.18 3.17
N PHE A 359 5.15 -7.26 3.70
CA PHE A 359 4.88 -7.12 5.11
C PHE A 359 3.81 -8.07 5.66
N PHE A 360 3.00 -8.72 4.79
CA PHE A 360 1.79 -9.41 5.21
C PHE A 360 1.61 -10.75 4.53
N ILE A 361 1.12 -11.70 5.30
CA ILE A 361 0.66 -13.02 4.85
C ILE A 361 -0.82 -13.12 5.21
N SER A 362 -1.66 -13.61 4.31
CA SER A 362 -3.08 -13.81 4.58
C SER A 362 -3.46 -15.28 4.62
N ILE A 363 -4.30 -15.61 5.59
CA ILE A 363 -4.78 -16.95 5.88
C ILE A 363 -6.32 -16.94 5.73
N PRO A 364 -6.89 -17.66 4.73
CA PRO A 364 -8.33 -17.74 4.55
C PRO A 364 -9.01 -18.41 5.74
N CYS A 365 -10.08 -17.83 6.24
CA CYS A 365 -11.00 -18.46 7.20
C CYS A 365 -12.35 -17.77 7.19
N ASP A 366 -13.41 -18.52 7.46
CA ASP A 366 -14.80 -18.03 7.35
C ASP A 366 -15.20 -17.16 8.55
N LYS A 367 -14.71 -17.51 9.75
CA LYS A 367 -15.04 -16.85 11.02
C LYS A 367 -13.87 -16.02 11.55
N SER A 368 -13.28 -15.19 10.69
CA SER A 368 -12.04 -14.45 10.98
C SER A 368 -12.06 -13.66 12.29
N GLN A 369 -13.18 -13.04 12.65
CA GLN A 369 -13.32 -12.26 13.89
C GLN A 369 -13.27 -13.16 15.13
N GLU A 370 -13.96 -14.31 15.08
CA GLU A 370 -13.99 -15.28 16.17
C GLU A 370 -12.61 -15.95 16.34
N VAL A 371 -11.96 -16.31 15.20
CA VAL A 371 -10.61 -16.87 15.20
C VAL A 371 -9.60 -15.86 15.76
N SER A 372 -9.68 -14.60 15.35
CA SER A 372 -8.83 -13.53 15.91
C SER A 372 -9.06 -13.36 17.42
N SER A 373 -10.31 -13.35 17.86
CA SER A 373 -10.65 -13.27 19.29
C SER A 373 -10.08 -14.46 20.07
N ARG A 374 -10.17 -15.67 19.52
CA ARG A 374 -9.59 -16.87 20.14
C ARG A 374 -8.07 -16.83 20.24
N LEU A 375 -7.40 -16.28 19.23
CA LEU A 375 -5.96 -16.06 19.26
C LEU A 375 -5.54 -15.02 20.31
N MET A 376 -6.33 -13.96 20.49
CA MET A 376 -6.08 -12.95 21.52
C MET A 376 -6.11 -13.54 22.94
N GLU A 377 -6.99 -14.51 23.22
CA GLU A 377 -7.01 -15.26 24.49
C GLU A 377 -5.70 -16.01 24.73
N LYS A 378 -5.00 -16.42 23.65
CA LYS A 378 -3.70 -17.08 23.65
C LYS A 378 -2.52 -16.10 23.46
N ASN A 379 -2.72 -14.80 23.71
CA ASN A 379 -1.75 -13.71 23.57
C ASN A 379 -1.16 -13.56 22.15
N THR A 380 -1.91 -13.99 21.14
CA THR A 380 -1.54 -13.86 19.72
C THR A 380 -2.51 -12.92 19.03
N PHE A 381 -1.99 -11.81 18.55
CA PHE A 381 -2.79 -10.72 17.98
C PHE A 381 -2.55 -10.65 16.47
N VAL A 382 -3.59 -10.90 15.68
CA VAL A 382 -3.63 -10.82 14.23
C VAL A 382 -4.83 -10.00 13.78
N VAL A 383 -4.78 -9.43 12.59
CA VAL A 383 -5.90 -8.62 12.08
C VAL A 383 -6.91 -9.52 11.38
N ALA A 384 -8.17 -9.50 11.84
CA ALA A 384 -9.26 -10.12 11.13
C ALA A 384 -9.70 -9.25 9.94
N LEU A 385 -9.84 -9.87 8.79
CA LEU A 385 -10.34 -9.31 7.54
C LEU A 385 -11.64 -10.01 7.13
N GLY A 386 -12.36 -9.47 6.16
CA GLY A 386 -13.63 -10.05 5.70
C GLY A 386 -13.52 -11.47 5.14
N LYS A 387 -12.32 -11.92 4.74
CA LYS A 387 -12.08 -13.23 4.11
C LYS A 387 -11.06 -14.11 4.87
N GLY A 388 -10.57 -13.65 6.00
CA GLY A 388 -9.56 -14.38 6.74
C GLY A 388 -8.76 -13.51 7.70
N LEU A 389 -7.55 -13.93 7.99
CA LEU A 389 -6.62 -13.24 8.88
C LEU A 389 -5.46 -12.63 8.10
N ARG A 390 -4.93 -11.53 8.60
CA ARG A 390 -3.67 -10.94 8.14
C ARG A 390 -2.63 -11.08 9.25
N PHE A 391 -1.57 -11.80 8.97
CA PHE A 391 -0.37 -11.90 9.79
C PHE A 391 0.71 -10.96 9.25
N ALA A 392 1.41 -10.23 10.12
CA ALA A 392 2.45 -9.27 9.75
C ALA A 392 3.83 -9.76 10.22
N PRO A 393 4.59 -10.53 9.39
CA PRO A 393 5.95 -10.96 9.75
C PRO A 393 6.91 -9.78 9.97
N CYS A 394 6.61 -8.61 9.43
CA CYS A 394 7.39 -7.40 9.68
C CYS A 394 7.37 -6.92 11.15
N ALA A 395 6.37 -7.35 11.93
CA ALA A 395 6.13 -6.84 13.28
C ALA A 395 6.62 -7.81 14.39
N VAL A 396 7.12 -8.99 14.06
CA VAL A 396 7.48 -10.01 15.04
C VAL A 396 8.80 -10.69 14.69
N SER A 397 9.49 -11.25 15.69
CA SER A 397 10.74 -11.98 15.48
C SER A 397 10.56 -13.26 14.64
N GLU A 398 11.66 -13.79 14.12
CA GLU A 398 11.66 -15.04 13.34
C GLU A 398 11.10 -16.21 14.16
N GLU A 399 11.44 -16.30 15.46
CA GLU A 399 10.92 -17.33 16.36
C GLU A 399 9.40 -17.27 16.47
N LYS A 400 8.85 -16.07 16.65
CA LYS A 400 7.40 -15.86 16.72
C LYS A 400 6.72 -16.16 15.39
N CYS A 401 7.37 -15.88 14.25
CA CYS A 401 6.91 -16.31 12.94
C CYS A 401 6.81 -17.84 12.84
N ARG A 402 7.79 -18.59 13.35
CA ARG A 402 7.76 -20.07 13.35
C ARG A 402 6.64 -20.65 14.23
N ARG A 403 6.33 -20.02 15.34
CA ARG A 403 5.29 -20.49 16.29
C ARG A 403 3.86 -20.19 15.82
N SER A 404 3.68 -19.13 15.06
CA SER A 404 2.36 -18.59 14.72
C SER A 404 1.48 -19.52 13.88
N PRO A 405 1.97 -20.25 12.87
CA PRO A 405 1.13 -21.11 12.04
C PRO A 405 0.34 -22.16 12.84
N GLN A 406 0.96 -22.83 13.80
CA GLN A 406 0.29 -23.83 14.62
C GLN A 406 -0.80 -23.20 15.49
N LEU A 407 -0.51 -22.03 16.11
CA LEU A 407 -1.51 -21.31 16.92
C LEU A 407 -2.72 -20.89 16.09
N ILE A 408 -2.48 -20.44 14.85
CA ILE A 408 -3.55 -20.04 13.92
C ILE A 408 -4.39 -21.26 13.50
N LEU A 409 -3.75 -22.36 13.12
CA LEU A 409 -4.44 -23.58 12.72
C LEU A 409 -5.30 -24.15 13.86
N ASP A 410 -4.75 -24.17 15.07
CA ASP A 410 -5.51 -24.64 16.25
C ASP A 410 -6.72 -23.75 16.53
N ALA A 411 -6.58 -22.42 16.41
CA ALA A 411 -7.69 -21.51 16.60
C ALA A 411 -8.75 -21.64 15.50
N ILE A 412 -8.37 -21.87 14.24
CA ILE A 412 -9.30 -22.13 13.13
C ILE A 412 -10.07 -23.45 13.42
N LYS A 413 -9.38 -24.53 13.82
CA LYS A 413 -9.99 -25.81 14.15
C LYS A 413 -10.97 -25.70 15.31
N GLU A 414 -10.59 -24.98 16.37
CA GLU A 414 -11.45 -24.77 17.54
C GLU A 414 -12.72 -23.97 17.22
N VAL A 415 -12.64 -22.99 16.31
CA VAL A 415 -13.76 -22.09 15.98
C VAL A 415 -14.63 -22.63 14.84
N GLU A 416 -14.02 -23.22 13.82
CA GLU A 416 -14.72 -23.65 12.60
C GLU A 416 -15.03 -25.16 12.59
N GLY A 417 -14.38 -25.94 13.45
CA GLY A 417 -14.62 -27.38 13.57
C GLY A 417 -14.04 -28.20 12.42
N ARG A 418 -12.98 -27.70 11.79
CA ARG A 418 -12.33 -28.34 10.64
C ARG A 418 -10.81 -28.46 10.78
#